data_6978cd9552c7474ca7ba3be46d1c3969
#
_entry.id   6978cd9552c7474ca7ba3be46d1c3969
#
_cell.length_a   1.000
_cell.length_b   1.000
_cell.length_c   1.000
_cell.angle_alpha   90.00
_cell.angle_beta   90.00
_cell.angle_gamma   90.00
#
_symmetry.space_group_name_H-M   'P 1'
#
loop_
_entity.id
_entity.type
_entity.pdbx_description
1 polymer ?
#
loop_
_entity_poly.entity_id
_entity_poly.type
_entity_poly.pdbx_seq_one_letter_code
_entity_poly.pdbx_strand_id
1 'polypeptide(L)'
;MGYKLCMAEKPSVARDIASVIGADKKCKGYYEGNGYRVTWAVGHLVGLAEPEEYGFVSKEAMWRDEKEKAYAELPIIPDNFKLVVLEQTEEQFEIIKELIHRDDTDEIINCGDMGAEGHILQWFIREKAECTKKVRRFCATSMTEEAIRQAMSHLRPEEEFANIIKGEFCKKKADWIMGMSMSRVESLKYKTGINVGRVQSPTLYFVVKRYLEVKN
;
A
#
# COMPACT_ATOMS: atom_id res chain seq x y z
N MET A 1 -21.39 -3.30 -23.54
CA MET A 1 -21.30 -2.65 -22.20
C MET A 1 -20.07 -3.20 -21.51
N GLY A 2 -19.19 -2.34 -21.08
CA GLY A 2 -18.00 -2.77 -20.37
C GLY A 2 -18.26 -2.98 -18.89
N TYR A 3 -17.26 -3.50 -18.21
CA TYR A 3 -17.28 -3.76 -16.77
C TYR A 3 -16.68 -2.59 -15.97
N LYS A 4 -17.20 -2.38 -14.77
CA LYS A 4 -16.59 -1.51 -13.76
C LYS A 4 -15.79 -2.38 -12.80
N LEU A 5 -14.52 -2.07 -12.59
CA LEU A 5 -13.64 -2.81 -11.69
C LEU A 5 -13.61 -2.14 -10.31
N CYS A 6 -14.22 -2.78 -9.33
CA CYS A 6 -14.14 -2.39 -7.92
C CYS A 6 -12.86 -3.01 -7.30
N MET A 7 -12.03 -2.19 -6.69
CA MET A 7 -10.81 -2.61 -6.02
C MET A 7 -10.96 -2.38 -4.51
N ALA A 8 -11.24 -3.43 -3.75
CA ALA A 8 -11.40 -3.39 -2.30
C ALA A 8 -10.05 -3.53 -1.57
N GLU A 9 -10.01 -3.15 -0.29
CA GLU A 9 -8.81 -3.26 0.53
C GLU A 9 -8.54 -4.70 1.00
N LYS A 10 -9.60 -5.49 1.19
CA LYS A 10 -9.50 -6.87 1.70
C LYS A 10 -10.62 -7.77 1.17
N PRO A 11 -10.43 -9.10 1.19
CA PRO A 11 -11.38 -10.05 0.63
C PRO A 11 -12.79 -9.99 1.22
N SER A 12 -12.92 -9.68 2.53
CA SER A 12 -14.23 -9.55 3.18
C SER A 12 -15.04 -8.40 2.63
N VAL A 13 -14.41 -7.21 2.48
CA VAL A 13 -15.05 -6.02 1.90
C VAL A 13 -15.44 -6.27 0.43
N ALA A 14 -14.57 -6.93 -0.34
CA ALA A 14 -14.88 -7.30 -1.72
C ALA A 14 -16.12 -8.19 -1.81
N ARG A 15 -16.24 -9.18 -0.94
CA ARG A 15 -17.41 -10.07 -0.88
C ARG A 15 -18.69 -9.33 -0.53
N ASP A 16 -18.63 -8.44 0.46
CA ASP A 16 -19.79 -7.66 0.88
C ASP A 16 -20.28 -6.74 -0.24
N ILE A 17 -19.35 -6.03 -0.90
CA ILE A 17 -19.68 -5.21 -2.09
C ILE A 17 -20.24 -6.08 -3.21
N ALA A 18 -19.57 -7.18 -3.56
CA ALA A 18 -19.98 -8.07 -4.64
C ALA A 18 -21.39 -8.62 -4.44
N SER A 19 -21.72 -9.06 -3.23
CA SER A 19 -23.07 -9.54 -2.87
C SER A 19 -24.13 -8.47 -3.07
N VAL A 20 -23.86 -7.21 -2.69
CA VAL A 20 -24.84 -6.11 -2.76
C VAL A 20 -25.08 -5.65 -4.21
N ILE A 21 -24.03 -5.67 -5.05
CA ILE A 21 -24.15 -5.21 -6.46
C ILE A 21 -24.48 -6.33 -7.45
N GLY A 22 -24.60 -7.58 -6.97
CA GLY A 22 -24.94 -8.75 -7.80
C GLY A 22 -23.77 -9.28 -8.64
N ALA A 23 -22.53 -9.18 -8.14
CA ALA A 23 -21.36 -9.79 -8.75
C ALA A 23 -21.11 -11.19 -8.14
N ASP A 24 -22.02 -12.13 -8.41
CA ASP A 24 -22.12 -13.41 -7.66
C ASP A 24 -21.17 -14.51 -8.15
N LYS A 25 -20.63 -14.40 -9.37
CA LYS A 25 -19.73 -15.39 -9.95
C LYS A 25 -18.34 -15.26 -9.31
N LYS A 26 -17.96 -16.25 -8.51
CA LYS A 26 -16.62 -16.33 -7.92
C LYS A 26 -15.60 -16.76 -8.97
N CYS A 27 -14.57 -15.95 -9.15
CA CYS A 27 -13.40 -16.21 -10.00
C CYS A 27 -12.13 -16.27 -9.14
N LYS A 28 -10.99 -16.60 -9.76
CA LYS A 28 -9.70 -16.57 -9.07
C LYS A 28 -9.29 -15.12 -8.82
N GLY A 29 -9.27 -14.70 -7.55
CA GLY A 29 -8.86 -13.35 -7.13
C GLY A 29 -9.90 -12.24 -7.32
N TYR A 30 -11.13 -12.54 -7.76
CA TYR A 30 -12.20 -11.56 -7.92
C TYR A 30 -13.60 -12.21 -8.00
N TYR A 31 -14.63 -11.39 -7.92
CA TYR A 31 -16.03 -11.73 -8.23
C TYR A 31 -16.47 -11.03 -9.50
N GLU A 32 -17.39 -11.63 -10.28
CA GLU A 32 -17.89 -11.07 -11.54
C GLU A 32 -19.41 -11.22 -11.64
N GLY A 33 -20.08 -10.20 -12.13
CA GLY A 33 -21.54 -10.22 -12.42
C GLY A 33 -22.11 -8.81 -12.52
N ASN A 34 -23.29 -8.71 -13.09
CA ASN A 34 -24.06 -7.48 -13.20
C ASN A 34 -23.28 -6.26 -13.72
N GLY A 35 -22.30 -6.46 -14.65
CA GLY A 35 -21.46 -5.40 -15.19
C GLY A 35 -20.35 -4.93 -14.25
N TYR A 36 -20.07 -5.67 -13.17
CA TYR A 36 -19.00 -5.39 -12.22
C TYR A 36 -18.02 -6.56 -12.10
N ARG A 37 -16.76 -6.21 -11.86
CA ARG A 37 -15.74 -7.09 -11.30
C ARG A 37 -15.31 -6.52 -9.97
N VAL A 38 -15.21 -7.34 -8.94
CA VAL A 38 -14.83 -6.91 -7.59
C VAL A 38 -13.62 -7.70 -7.16
N THR A 39 -12.47 -7.07 -7.15
CA THR A 39 -11.20 -7.63 -6.69
C THR A 39 -10.78 -7.00 -5.35
N TRP A 40 -9.68 -7.48 -4.78
CA TRP A 40 -9.22 -7.04 -3.46
C TRP A 40 -7.70 -7.08 -3.34
N ALA A 41 -7.18 -6.26 -2.43
CA ALA A 41 -5.83 -6.41 -1.93
C ALA A 41 -5.77 -7.40 -0.75
N VAL A 42 -4.61 -7.97 -0.51
CA VAL A 42 -4.30 -8.84 0.63
C VAL A 42 -3.23 -8.19 1.51
N GLY A 43 -3.52 -7.00 1.99
CA GLY A 43 -2.55 -6.12 2.62
C GLY A 43 -1.81 -5.27 1.57
N HIS A 44 -0.54 -4.97 1.81
CA HIS A 44 0.29 -4.24 0.86
C HIS A 44 0.69 -5.16 -0.32
N LEU A 45 0.31 -4.80 -1.55
CA LEU A 45 0.76 -5.49 -2.76
C LEU A 45 1.97 -4.81 -3.38
N VAL A 46 2.07 -3.51 -3.17
CA VAL A 46 3.12 -2.66 -3.74
C VAL A 46 3.72 -1.80 -2.63
N GLY A 47 5.03 -1.68 -2.61
CA GLY A 47 5.78 -0.88 -1.67
C GLY A 47 6.85 -0.03 -2.35
N LEU A 48 7.59 0.74 -1.54
CA LEU A 48 8.79 1.41 -2.00
C LEU A 48 9.93 0.39 -2.07
N ALA A 49 10.77 0.51 -3.09
CA ALA A 49 11.92 -0.37 -3.30
C ALA A 49 12.93 -0.29 -2.15
N GLU A 50 13.70 -1.36 -1.97
CA GLU A 50 14.79 -1.41 -1.00
C GLU A 50 16.00 -0.57 -1.47
N PRO A 51 16.92 -0.17 -0.56
CA PRO A 51 18.07 0.69 -0.89
C PRO A 51 18.93 0.21 -2.06
N GLU A 52 19.13 -1.08 -2.22
CA GLU A 52 19.92 -1.69 -3.29
C GLU A 52 19.36 -1.44 -4.69
N GLU A 53 18.04 -1.29 -4.82
CA GLU A 53 17.39 -0.94 -6.09
C GLU A 53 17.74 0.48 -6.60
N TYR A 54 18.31 1.28 -5.72
CA TYR A 54 18.80 2.63 -6.01
C TYR A 54 20.33 2.71 -6.12
N GLY A 55 21.02 1.56 -5.97
CA GLY A 55 22.47 1.47 -6.04
C GLY A 55 23.20 1.69 -4.72
N PHE A 56 22.47 1.82 -3.60
CA PHE A 56 23.07 1.82 -2.25
C PHE A 56 23.53 0.40 -1.86
N VAL A 57 24.47 0.33 -0.94
CA VAL A 57 24.94 -0.94 -0.38
C VAL A 57 23.78 -1.78 0.15
N SER A 58 23.72 -3.05 -0.23
CA SER A 58 22.70 -3.96 0.29
C SER A 58 22.92 -4.30 1.77
N LYS A 59 21.88 -4.80 2.44
CA LYS A 59 21.95 -5.21 3.84
C LYS A 59 23.00 -6.33 4.03
N GLU A 60 23.07 -7.27 3.10
CA GLU A 60 24.02 -8.39 3.12
C GLU A 60 25.46 -7.91 2.92
N ALA A 61 25.70 -7.05 1.93
CA ALA A 61 27.04 -6.49 1.65
C ALA A 61 27.54 -5.63 2.81
N MET A 62 26.67 -4.86 3.45
CA MET A 62 26.97 -4.09 4.64
C MET A 62 27.56 -4.94 5.77
N TRP A 63 27.07 -6.17 5.97
CA TRP A 63 27.56 -7.06 7.04
C TRP A 63 28.83 -7.83 6.65
N ARG A 64 29.11 -7.97 5.35
CA ARG A 64 30.31 -8.67 4.89
C ARG A 64 31.52 -7.72 4.83
N ASP A 65 31.60 -6.91 3.79
CA ASP A 65 32.83 -6.21 3.40
C ASP A 65 32.63 -4.73 3.08
N GLU A 66 31.39 -4.25 2.94
CA GLU A 66 31.10 -2.87 2.50
C GLU A 66 30.63 -1.94 3.65
N LYS A 67 31.06 -2.22 4.87
CA LYS A 67 30.63 -1.47 6.05
C LYS A 67 30.98 0.02 5.98
N GLU A 68 32.19 0.36 5.56
CA GLU A 68 32.64 1.76 5.47
C GLU A 68 31.89 2.49 4.37
N LYS A 69 31.67 1.85 3.22
CA LYS A 69 30.86 2.38 2.13
C LYS A 69 29.45 2.59 2.55
N ALA A 70 28.83 1.60 3.22
CA ALA A 70 27.47 1.71 3.75
C ALA A 70 27.30 2.86 4.75
N TYR A 71 28.35 3.19 5.50
CA TYR A 71 28.36 4.35 6.41
C TYR A 71 28.51 5.67 5.63
N ALA A 72 29.34 5.69 4.60
CA ALA A 72 29.58 6.87 3.76
C ALA A 72 28.35 7.27 2.90
N GLU A 73 27.47 6.31 2.60
CA GLU A 73 26.25 6.54 1.84
C GLU A 73 25.10 7.16 2.65
N LEU A 74 25.29 7.36 3.94
CA LEU A 74 24.25 7.94 4.82
C LEU A 74 24.17 9.47 4.69
N PRO A 75 22.96 10.07 4.74
CA PRO A 75 21.66 9.41 4.77
C PRO A 75 21.28 8.78 3.43
N ILE A 76 20.50 7.68 3.45
CA ILE A 76 19.98 7.04 2.24
C ILE A 76 18.84 7.85 1.69
N ILE A 77 19.09 8.60 0.61
CA ILE A 77 18.10 9.47 -0.04
C ILE A 77 18.12 9.20 -1.54
N PRO A 78 17.16 8.42 -2.07
CA PRO A 78 17.04 8.21 -3.51
C PRO A 78 16.61 9.49 -4.24
N ASP A 79 17.13 9.74 -5.43
CA ASP A 79 16.69 10.84 -6.29
C ASP A 79 15.22 10.69 -6.68
N ASN A 80 14.82 9.46 -7.00
CA ASN A 80 13.44 9.11 -7.35
C ASN A 80 13.04 7.81 -6.67
N PHE A 81 11.87 7.79 -6.05
CA PHE A 81 11.34 6.58 -5.42
C PHE A 81 10.69 5.66 -6.45
N LYS A 82 11.05 4.38 -6.39
CA LYS A 82 10.49 3.31 -7.23
C LYS A 82 9.46 2.51 -6.44
N LEU A 83 8.38 2.14 -7.12
CA LEU A 83 7.39 1.19 -6.61
C LEU A 83 7.76 -0.23 -7.05
N VAL A 84 7.70 -1.17 -6.13
CA VAL A 84 7.94 -2.60 -6.39
C VAL A 84 6.77 -3.44 -5.91
N VAL A 85 6.48 -4.51 -6.64
CA VAL A 85 5.51 -5.51 -6.22
C VAL A 85 6.15 -6.36 -5.13
N LEU A 86 5.40 -6.65 -4.07
CA LEU A 86 5.89 -7.50 -2.98
C LEU A 86 5.74 -8.97 -3.37
N GLU A 87 6.82 -9.74 -3.28
CA GLU A 87 6.91 -11.13 -3.71
C GLU A 87 5.76 -12.01 -3.18
N GLN A 88 5.40 -11.82 -1.90
CA GLN A 88 4.35 -12.62 -1.24
C GLN A 88 2.94 -12.36 -1.79
N THR A 89 2.73 -11.28 -2.54
CA THR A 89 1.42 -10.85 -3.04
C THR A 89 1.38 -10.66 -4.56
N GLU A 90 2.43 -11.08 -5.25
CA GLU A 90 2.61 -10.94 -6.69
C GLU A 90 1.44 -11.56 -7.48
N GLU A 91 1.00 -12.75 -7.09
CA GLU A 91 -0.12 -13.42 -7.77
C GLU A 91 -1.39 -12.55 -7.79
N GLN A 92 -1.74 -11.94 -6.65
CA GLN A 92 -2.92 -11.10 -6.57
C GLN A 92 -2.71 -9.76 -7.30
N PHE A 93 -1.50 -9.22 -7.29
CA PHE A 93 -1.16 -8.03 -8.07
C PHE A 93 -1.34 -8.28 -9.58
N GLU A 94 -0.84 -9.39 -10.11
CA GLU A 94 -0.97 -9.72 -11.53
C GLU A 94 -2.44 -9.92 -11.94
N ILE A 95 -3.28 -10.54 -11.09
CA ILE A 95 -4.72 -10.62 -11.33
C ILE A 95 -5.34 -9.22 -11.43
N ILE A 96 -5.03 -8.32 -10.50
CA ILE A 96 -5.54 -6.94 -10.52
C ILE A 96 -5.07 -6.20 -11.77
N LYS A 97 -3.80 -6.32 -12.11
CA LYS A 97 -3.20 -5.70 -13.29
C LYS A 97 -3.86 -6.19 -14.58
N GLU A 98 -4.08 -7.51 -14.72
CA GLU A 98 -4.83 -8.07 -15.84
C GLU A 98 -6.24 -7.48 -15.93
N LEU A 99 -6.98 -7.42 -14.81
CA LEU A 99 -8.33 -6.87 -14.76
C LEU A 99 -8.36 -5.37 -15.13
N ILE A 100 -7.36 -4.59 -14.72
CA ILE A 100 -7.23 -3.17 -15.08
C ILE A 100 -7.06 -3.02 -16.59
N HIS A 101 -6.24 -3.86 -17.22
CA HIS A 101 -5.89 -3.74 -18.63
C HIS A 101 -6.85 -4.42 -19.59
N ARG A 102 -7.89 -5.13 -19.11
CA ARG A 102 -8.89 -5.73 -20.00
C ARG A 102 -9.59 -4.66 -20.82
N ASP A 103 -9.77 -4.93 -22.11
CA ASP A 103 -10.45 -4.02 -23.05
C ASP A 103 -11.90 -3.73 -22.63
N ASP A 104 -12.54 -4.69 -21.95
CA ASP A 104 -13.90 -4.57 -21.46
C ASP A 104 -14.00 -3.95 -20.05
N THR A 105 -12.93 -3.43 -19.47
CA THR A 105 -12.96 -2.65 -18.23
C THR A 105 -13.02 -1.16 -18.57
N ASP A 106 -14.16 -0.50 -18.31
CA ASP A 106 -14.41 0.90 -18.65
C ASP A 106 -13.85 1.89 -17.62
N GLU A 107 -14.00 1.58 -16.34
CA GLU A 107 -13.57 2.43 -15.23
C GLU A 107 -13.17 1.63 -13.99
N ILE A 108 -12.39 2.26 -13.13
CA ILE A 108 -11.97 1.71 -11.83
C ILE A 108 -12.77 2.39 -10.72
N ILE A 109 -13.26 1.60 -9.77
CA ILE A 109 -13.87 2.09 -8.53
C ILE A 109 -12.95 1.73 -7.37
N ASN A 110 -12.32 2.73 -6.80
CA ASN A 110 -11.47 2.58 -5.62
C ASN A 110 -12.36 2.40 -4.38
N CYS A 111 -12.39 1.18 -3.85
CA CYS A 111 -13.15 0.77 -2.67
C CYS A 111 -12.21 0.49 -1.46
N GLY A 112 -11.04 1.13 -1.40
CA GLY A 112 -10.16 1.10 -0.22
C GLY A 112 -10.79 1.82 0.96
N ASP A 113 -10.20 1.69 2.14
CA ASP A 113 -10.64 2.41 3.34
C ASP A 113 -10.59 3.94 3.14
N MET A 114 -11.43 4.66 3.87
CA MET A 114 -11.53 6.13 3.77
C MET A 114 -10.33 6.87 4.37
N GLY A 115 -9.48 6.19 5.12
CA GLY A 115 -8.25 6.75 5.66
C GLY A 115 -7.18 7.02 4.59
N ALA A 116 -6.22 7.89 4.89
CA ALA A 116 -5.11 8.23 3.98
C ALA A 116 -4.32 6.98 3.54
N GLU A 117 -4.16 6.00 4.42
CA GLU A 117 -3.52 4.71 4.13
C GLU A 117 -4.27 3.94 3.02
N GLY A 118 -5.60 3.82 3.10
CA GLY A 118 -6.39 3.13 2.08
C GLY A 118 -6.33 3.82 0.71
N HIS A 119 -6.22 5.15 0.69
CA HIS A 119 -6.02 5.89 -0.56
C HIS A 119 -4.68 5.60 -1.22
N ILE A 120 -3.58 5.64 -0.45
CA ILE A 120 -2.23 5.43 -1.00
C ILE A 120 -1.99 3.99 -1.44
N LEU A 121 -2.53 2.98 -0.72
CA LEU A 121 -2.41 1.58 -1.10
C LEU A 121 -3.04 1.31 -2.47
N GLN A 122 -4.25 1.81 -2.68
CA GLN A 122 -4.95 1.67 -3.96
C GLN A 122 -4.24 2.46 -5.08
N TRP A 123 -3.67 3.63 -4.77
CA TRP A 123 -2.92 4.40 -5.74
C TRP A 123 -1.62 3.68 -6.12
N PHE A 124 -0.87 3.09 -5.18
CA PHE A 124 0.35 2.33 -5.46
C PHE A 124 0.10 1.16 -6.42
N ILE A 125 -0.99 0.42 -6.21
CA ILE A 125 -1.36 -0.71 -7.08
C ILE A 125 -1.60 -0.21 -8.51
N ARG A 126 -2.38 0.84 -8.68
CA ARG A 126 -2.73 1.39 -10.00
C ARG A 126 -1.55 2.06 -10.70
N GLU A 127 -0.73 2.77 -9.96
CA GLU A 127 0.50 3.39 -10.48
C GLU A 127 1.47 2.31 -10.97
N LYS A 128 1.70 1.28 -10.16
CA LYS A 128 2.56 0.15 -10.55
C LYS A 128 1.99 -0.68 -11.69
N ALA A 129 0.68 -0.76 -11.80
CA ALA A 129 -0.01 -1.40 -12.91
C ALA A 129 -0.12 -0.50 -14.16
N GLU A 130 0.41 0.73 -14.12
CA GLU A 130 0.33 1.70 -15.24
C GLU A 130 -1.12 1.97 -15.71
N CYS A 131 -2.03 2.12 -14.76
CA CYS A 131 -3.45 2.31 -15.02
C CYS A 131 -3.72 3.70 -15.61
N THR A 132 -4.28 3.74 -16.82
CA THR A 132 -4.70 4.98 -17.51
C THR A 132 -6.21 5.21 -17.49
N LYS A 133 -6.97 4.28 -16.89
CA LYS A 133 -8.43 4.34 -16.88
C LYS A 133 -8.95 5.35 -15.87
N LYS A 134 -10.15 5.87 -16.13
CA LYS A 134 -10.84 6.74 -15.20
C LYS A 134 -11.05 6.06 -13.84
N VAL A 135 -10.81 6.79 -12.77
CA VAL A 135 -10.98 6.28 -11.41
C VAL A 135 -12.03 7.09 -10.68
N ARG A 136 -12.94 6.40 -9.98
CA ARG A 136 -13.87 7.00 -9.04
C ARG A 136 -13.73 6.40 -7.67
N ARG A 137 -14.11 7.15 -6.67
CA ARG A 137 -13.99 6.78 -5.27
C ARG A 137 -15.34 6.36 -4.69
N PHE A 138 -15.39 5.14 -4.16
CA PHE A 138 -16.46 4.63 -3.31
C PHE A 138 -16.24 5.13 -1.88
N CYS A 139 -17.24 5.81 -1.31
CA CYS A 139 -17.17 6.41 0.03
C CYS A 139 -18.32 5.90 0.88
N ALA A 140 -18.10 4.81 1.61
CA ALA A 140 -19.07 4.27 2.55
C ALA A 140 -18.60 4.47 4.00
N THR A 141 -19.50 4.84 4.88
CA THR A 141 -19.25 4.98 6.32
C THR A 141 -19.40 3.66 7.08
N SER A 142 -20.05 2.68 6.46
CA SER A 142 -20.23 1.32 6.98
C SER A 142 -20.38 0.34 5.83
N MET A 143 -20.28 -0.97 6.10
CA MET A 143 -20.45 -2.04 5.11
C MET A 143 -21.85 -2.69 5.19
N THR A 144 -22.86 -1.95 5.62
CA THR A 144 -24.26 -2.39 5.50
C THR A 144 -24.72 -2.33 4.04
N GLU A 145 -25.67 -3.17 3.66
CA GLU A 145 -26.21 -3.22 2.30
C GLU A 145 -26.68 -1.84 1.81
N GLU A 146 -27.41 -1.12 2.67
CA GLU A 146 -27.92 0.21 2.36
C GLU A 146 -26.80 1.23 2.13
N ALA A 147 -25.76 1.24 3.00
CA ALA A 147 -24.61 2.13 2.85
C ALA A 147 -23.79 1.82 1.57
N ILE A 148 -23.63 0.54 1.24
CA ILE A 148 -22.96 0.13 0.00
C ILE A 148 -23.77 0.61 -1.23
N ARG A 149 -25.09 0.39 -1.27
CA ARG A 149 -25.95 0.85 -2.38
C ARG A 149 -25.89 2.37 -2.53
N GLN A 150 -25.97 3.10 -1.43
CA GLN A 150 -25.86 4.56 -1.44
C GLN A 150 -24.50 5.02 -1.96
N ALA A 151 -23.40 4.46 -1.46
CA ALA A 151 -22.07 4.83 -1.91
C ALA A 151 -21.81 4.49 -3.38
N MET A 152 -22.34 3.35 -3.87
CA MET A 152 -22.26 2.97 -5.29
C MET A 152 -23.05 3.89 -6.20
N SER A 153 -24.16 4.47 -5.73
CA SER A 153 -24.94 5.46 -6.49
C SER A 153 -24.33 6.87 -6.50
N HIS A 154 -23.42 7.16 -5.56
CA HIS A 154 -22.80 8.49 -5.36
C HIS A 154 -21.26 8.42 -5.39
N LEU A 155 -20.70 7.79 -6.42
CA LEU A 155 -19.26 7.71 -6.59
C LEU A 155 -18.67 9.10 -6.83
N ARG A 156 -17.59 9.43 -6.09
CA ARG A 156 -16.90 10.71 -6.18
C ARG A 156 -15.72 10.65 -7.14
N PRO A 157 -15.34 11.77 -7.78
CA PRO A 157 -14.10 11.86 -8.54
C PRO A 157 -12.90 11.61 -7.63
N GLU A 158 -11.87 10.85 -8.10
CA GLU A 158 -10.68 10.59 -7.28
C GLU A 158 -9.82 11.84 -7.10
N GLU A 159 -9.91 12.79 -8.02
CA GLU A 159 -9.18 14.06 -8.00
C GLU A 159 -9.43 14.86 -6.70
N GLU A 160 -10.60 14.71 -6.10
CA GLU A 160 -10.93 15.33 -4.81
C GLU A 160 -10.03 14.85 -3.66
N PHE A 161 -9.41 13.68 -3.80
CA PHE A 161 -8.54 13.06 -2.82
C PHE A 161 -7.04 13.19 -3.15
N ALA A 162 -6.69 13.89 -4.24
CA ALA A 162 -5.31 13.99 -4.72
C ALA A 162 -4.34 14.54 -3.66
N ASN A 163 -4.76 15.51 -2.85
CA ASN A 163 -3.91 16.07 -1.79
C ASN A 163 -3.70 15.08 -0.64
N ILE A 164 -4.68 14.25 -0.33
CA ILE A 164 -4.54 13.18 0.68
C ILE A 164 -3.51 12.16 0.20
N ILE A 165 -3.60 11.73 -1.07
CA ILE A 165 -2.66 10.78 -1.69
C ILE A 165 -1.25 11.36 -1.69
N LYS A 166 -1.07 12.61 -2.13
CA LYS A 166 0.23 13.30 -2.13
C LYS A 166 0.83 13.42 -0.73
N GLY A 167 0.03 13.82 0.26
CA GLY A 167 0.46 13.94 1.65
C GLY A 167 0.90 12.60 2.23
N GLU A 168 0.13 11.55 2.01
CA GLU A 168 0.48 10.21 2.49
C GLU A 168 1.72 9.64 1.76
N PHE A 169 1.89 9.94 0.47
CA PHE A 169 3.10 9.55 -0.26
C PHE A 169 4.34 10.28 0.29
N CYS A 170 4.25 11.57 0.60
CA CYS A 170 5.33 12.29 1.27
C CYS A 170 5.68 11.68 2.63
N LYS A 171 4.67 11.33 3.42
CA LYS A 171 4.86 10.62 4.70
C LYS A 171 5.55 9.27 4.51
N LYS A 172 5.11 8.45 3.55
CA LYS A 172 5.74 7.15 3.24
C LYS A 172 7.22 7.31 2.86
N LYS A 173 7.57 8.31 2.04
CA LYS A 173 8.96 8.64 1.70
C LYS A 173 9.78 9.03 2.92
N ALA A 174 9.25 9.90 3.76
CA ALA A 174 9.92 10.34 4.99
C ALA A 174 10.14 9.17 5.96
N ASP A 175 9.13 8.32 6.15
CA ASP A 175 9.23 7.13 6.99
C ASP A 175 10.26 6.14 6.43
N TRP A 176 10.34 6.00 5.11
CA TRP A 176 11.34 5.16 4.45
C TRP A 176 12.76 5.70 4.64
N ILE A 177 13.00 7.00 4.35
CA ILE A 177 14.32 7.63 4.51
C ILE A 177 14.81 7.51 5.95
N MET A 178 13.97 7.85 6.92
CA MET A 178 14.31 7.73 8.33
C MET A 178 14.54 6.27 8.76
N GLY A 179 13.61 5.40 8.38
CA GLY A 179 13.68 3.97 8.72
C GLY A 179 14.95 3.32 8.18
N MET A 180 15.25 3.50 6.90
CA MET A 180 16.43 2.90 6.25
C MET A 180 17.72 3.50 6.78
N SER A 181 17.83 4.83 6.87
CA SER A 181 19.05 5.50 7.33
C SER A 181 19.35 5.21 8.80
N MET A 182 18.38 5.41 9.69
CA MET A 182 18.59 5.23 11.14
C MET A 182 18.78 3.77 11.52
N SER A 183 18.05 2.84 10.89
CA SER A 183 18.26 1.40 11.11
C SER A 183 19.67 1.00 10.70
N ARG A 184 20.20 1.52 9.61
CA ARG A 184 21.57 1.28 9.16
C ARG A 184 22.60 1.85 10.14
N VAL A 185 22.45 3.11 10.57
CA VAL A 185 23.35 3.73 11.57
C VAL A 185 23.43 2.91 12.84
N GLU A 186 22.29 2.62 13.44
CA GLU A 186 22.26 1.89 14.71
C GLU A 186 22.75 0.44 14.55
N SER A 187 22.42 -0.21 13.45
CA SER A 187 22.90 -1.56 13.16
C SER A 187 24.44 -1.60 13.02
N LEU A 188 25.03 -0.63 12.32
CA LEU A 188 26.49 -0.53 12.16
C LEU A 188 27.18 -0.22 13.49
N LYS A 189 26.60 0.68 14.28
CA LYS A 189 27.13 1.09 15.58
C LYS A 189 27.16 -0.07 16.60
N TYR A 190 26.04 -0.77 16.72
CA TYR A 190 25.91 -1.86 17.70
C TYR A 190 26.29 -3.25 17.16
N LYS A 191 26.67 -3.34 15.88
CA LYS A 191 27.07 -4.59 15.20
C LYS A 191 25.98 -5.68 15.27
N THR A 192 24.72 -5.27 15.23
CA THR A 192 23.55 -6.16 15.26
C THR A 192 22.41 -5.53 14.48
N GLY A 193 21.48 -6.34 13.97
CA GLY A 193 20.30 -5.84 13.24
C GLY A 193 19.36 -5.07 14.17
N ILE A 194 19.26 -3.76 13.97
CA ILE A 194 18.37 -2.87 14.74
C ILE A 194 17.43 -2.17 13.75
N ASN A 195 16.13 -2.30 14.02
CA ASN A 195 15.12 -1.58 13.26
C ASN A 195 14.73 -0.30 14.01
N VAL A 196 14.82 0.83 13.32
CA VAL A 196 14.41 2.14 13.83
C VAL A 196 13.27 2.66 12.98
N GLY A 197 12.26 3.20 13.62
CA GLY A 197 11.11 3.80 12.94
C GLY A 197 10.58 5.04 13.67
N ARG A 198 10.05 5.98 12.91
CA ARG A 198 9.55 7.26 13.43
C ARG A 198 8.47 7.10 14.51
N VAL A 199 7.65 6.08 14.41
CA VAL A 199 6.59 5.78 15.38
C VAL A 199 7.02 4.66 16.33
N GLN A 200 7.60 3.59 15.80
CA GLN A 200 7.96 2.40 16.55
C GLN A 200 8.95 2.69 17.69
N SER A 201 10.02 3.45 17.41
CA SER A 201 11.08 3.70 18.41
C SER A 201 10.62 4.59 19.55
N PRO A 202 9.93 5.71 19.35
CA PRO A 202 9.35 6.50 20.44
C PRO A 202 8.30 5.71 21.24
N THR A 203 7.46 4.90 20.58
CA THR A 203 6.48 4.07 21.28
C THR A 203 7.16 3.07 22.21
N LEU A 204 8.19 2.37 21.72
CA LEU A 204 9.00 1.46 22.54
C LEU A 204 9.66 2.18 23.72
N TYR A 205 10.21 3.36 23.49
CA TYR A 205 10.78 4.19 24.56
C TYR A 205 9.77 4.48 25.68
N PHE A 206 8.56 4.88 25.35
CA PHE A 206 7.52 5.15 26.36
C PHE A 206 7.12 3.89 27.12
N VAL A 207 6.99 2.76 26.44
CA VAL A 207 6.68 1.47 27.08
C VAL A 207 7.79 1.06 28.05
N VAL A 208 9.06 1.13 27.62
CA VAL A 208 10.21 0.79 28.46
C VAL A 208 10.34 1.76 29.64
N LYS A 209 10.20 3.06 29.41
CA LYS A 209 10.21 4.08 30.47
C LYS A 209 9.16 3.76 31.53
N ARG A 210 7.92 3.51 31.12
CA ARG A 210 6.84 3.18 32.04
C ARG A 210 7.08 1.88 32.79
N TYR A 211 7.61 0.86 32.12
CA TYR A 211 7.98 -0.41 32.77
C TYR A 211 9.02 -0.20 33.89
N LEU A 212 10.04 0.61 33.64
CA LEU A 212 11.08 0.90 34.63
C LEU A 212 10.55 1.72 35.82
N GLU A 213 9.67 2.69 35.58
CA GLU A 213 9.00 3.47 36.63
C GLU A 213 8.12 2.61 37.57
N VAL A 214 7.52 1.53 37.06
CA VAL A 214 6.69 0.62 37.86
C VAL A 214 7.51 -0.42 38.60
N LYS A 215 8.69 -0.78 38.03
CA LYS A 215 9.56 -1.80 38.62
C LYS A 215 10.44 -1.27 39.77
N ASN A 216 10.75 0.01 39.76
CA ASN A 216 11.51 0.70 40.81
C ASN A 216 10.58 1.33 41.84
#